data_750a3c073fff04450a65dd19a56511fa
#
_entry.id   750a3c073fff04450a65dd19a56511fa
#
_cell.length_a   1.000
_cell.length_b   1.000
_cell.length_c   1.000
_cell.angle_alpha   90.00
_cell.angle_beta   90.00
_cell.angle_gamma   90.00
#
_symmetry.space_group_name_H-M   'P 1'
#
loop_
_entity.id
_entity.type
_entity.pdbx_description
1 polymer ?
#
loop_
_entity_poly.entity_id
_entity_poly.type
_entity_poly.pdbx_seq_one_letter_code
_entity_poly.pdbx_strand_id
1 'polypeptide(L)'
;MCELRNGLSLPWHGTVFVNPPYGRTLGSWVAKAHREVELGHAKTVVALLPARPDTAYWHGHVAGRAVVYFLRGRLRFGAGDQSAPFPSALAVWGAGPETLAALDVALPGAWRAG
;
A
#
# COMPACT_ATOMS: atom_id res chain seq x y z
N MET A 1 -3.87 -13.03 -4.59
CA MET A 1 -2.58 -12.42 -4.26
C MET A 1 -1.59 -12.71 -5.38
N CYS A 2 -0.86 -11.70 -5.83
CA CYS A 2 0.14 -11.91 -6.87
C CYS A 2 1.34 -12.66 -6.33
N GLU A 3 1.86 -13.60 -7.13
CA GLU A 3 3.14 -14.20 -6.80
C GLU A 3 4.24 -13.15 -6.88
N LEU A 4 5.13 -13.14 -5.88
CA LEU A 4 6.18 -12.14 -5.81
C LEU A 4 7.12 -12.16 -7.01
N ARG A 5 7.36 -13.33 -7.61
CA ARG A 5 8.24 -13.45 -8.78
C ARG A 5 7.71 -12.71 -9.99
N ASN A 6 6.41 -12.78 -10.22
CA ASN A 6 5.78 -12.29 -11.44
C ASN A 6 5.00 -11.01 -11.23
N GLY A 7 4.84 -10.59 -9.98
CA GLY A 7 3.99 -9.46 -9.65
C GLY A 7 4.42 -8.15 -10.32
N LEU A 8 5.72 -7.95 -10.56
CA LEU A 8 6.23 -6.73 -11.19
C LEU A 8 6.09 -6.74 -12.71
N SER A 9 5.99 -7.93 -13.33
CA SER A 9 5.97 -8.05 -14.79
C SER A 9 4.60 -8.27 -15.38
N LEU A 10 3.63 -8.70 -14.58
CA LEU A 10 2.29 -9.02 -15.07
C LEU A 10 1.31 -7.90 -14.76
N PRO A 11 0.31 -7.66 -15.62
CA PRO A 11 -0.75 -6.71 -15.32
C PRO A 11 -1.56 -7.15 -14.11
N TRP A 12 -2.01 -6.19 -13.33
CA TRP A 12 -2.88 -6.42 -12.20
C TRP A 12 -4.32 -6.10 -12.60
N HIS A 13 -5.27 -6.86 -12.05
CA HIS A 13 -6.68 -6.69 -12.41
C HIS A 13 -7.55 -6.55 -11.17
N GLY A 14 -8.62 -5.77 -11.27
CA GLY A 14 -9.59 -5.62 -10.21
C GLY A 14 -9.01 -4.93 -8.98
N THR A 15 -9.40 -5.42 -7.81
CA THR A 15 -8.87 -4.94 -6.52
C THR A 15 -7.71 -5.82 -6.12
N VAL A 16 -6.55 -5.22 -5.92
CA VAL A 16 -5.32 -5.95 -5.60
C VAL A 16 -4.81 -5.51 -4.24
N PHE A 17 -4.57 -6.48 -3.37
CA PHE A 17 -3.87 -6.24 -2.11
C PHE A 17 -2.44 -6.72 -2.25
N VAL A 18 -1.48 -5.87 -1.92
CA VAL A 18 -0.08 -6.21 -2.05
C VAL A 18 0.67 -5.92 -0.75
N ASN A 19 1.50 -6.88 -0.34
CA ASN A 19 2.42 -6.74 0.78
C ASN A 19 3.83 -6.94 0.19
N PRO A 20 4.42 -5.89 -0.38
CA PRO A 20 5.69 -6.05 -1.10
C PRO A 20 6.83 -6.38 -0.16
N PRO A 21 7.85 -7.09 -0.65
CA PRO A 21 9.05 -7.28 0.14
C PRO A 21 9.74 -5.94 0.36
N TYR A 22 10.21 -5.72 1.58
CA TYR A 22 10.93 -4.49 1.90
C TYR A 22 12.38 -4.61 1.43
N GLY A 23 12.94 -3.49 1.01
CA GLY A 23 14.30 -3.45 0.52
C GLY A 23 14.38 -2.74 -0.83
N ARG A 24 15.32 -3.17 -1.66
CA ARG A 24 15.61 -2.48 -2.93
C ARG A 24 14.46 -2.40 -3.89
N THR A 25 13.60 -3.41 -3.92
CA THR A 25 12.52 -3.47 -4.89
C THR A 25 11.26 -2.77 -4.44
N LEU A 26 11.22 -2.27 -3.20
CA LEU A 26 10.01 -1.67 -2.65
C LEU A 26 9.50 -0.51 -3.53
N GLY A 27 10.38 0.38 -3.94
CA GLY A 27 10.01 1.49 -4.81
C GLY A 27 9.41 1.03 -6.13
N SER A 28 9.90 -0.07 -6.69
CA SER A 28 9.37 -0.65 -7.93
C SER A 28 7.94 -1.16 -7.74
N TRP A 29 7.65 -1.78 -6.60
CA TRP A 29 6.31 -2.24 -6.29
C TRP A 29 5.32 -1.08 -6.13
N VAL A 30 5.77 -0.01 -5.49
CA VAL A 30 4.95 1.20 -5.32
C VAL A 30 4.66 1.86 -6.67
N ALA A 31 5.68 2.00 -7.51
CA ALA A 31 5.51 2.54 -8.86
C ALA A 31 4.56 1.67 -9.70
N LYS A 32 4.67 0.36 -9.57
CA LYS A 32 3.78 -0.58 -10.26
C LYS A 32 2.34 -0.39 -9.81
N ALA A 33 2.09 -0.28 -8.52
CA ALA A 33 0.75 -0.08 -7.97
C ALA A 33 0.10 1.18 -8.55
N HIS A 34 0.82 2.29 -8.52
CA HIS A 34 0.34 3.54 -9.06
C HIS A 34 0.04 3.45 -10.55
N ARG A 35 0.97 2.89 -11.31
CA ARG A 35 0.85 2.78 -12.76
C ARG A 35 -0.30 1.88 -13.18
N GLU A 36 -0.52 0.76 -12.51
CA GLU A 36 -1.57 -0.16 -12.89
C GLU A 36 -2.96 0.44 -12.71
N VAL A 37 -3.14 1.27 -11.71
CA VAL A 37 -4.39 2.00 -11.54
C VAL A 37 -4.53 3.11 -12.59
N GLU A 38 -3.47 3.86 -12.85
CA GLU A 38 -3.51 4.93 -13.85
C GLU A 38 -3.78 4.40 -15.26
N LEU A 39 -3.23 3.25 -15.61
CA LEU A 39 -3.45 2.62 -16.91
C LEU A 39 -4.81 1.93 -17.01
N GLY A 40 -5.55 1.84 -15.92
CA GLY A 40 -6.86 1.20 -15.91
C GLY A 40 -6.81 -0.31 -15.85
N HIS A 41 -5.65 -0.92 -15.62
CA HIS A 41 -5.55 -2.38 -15.47
C HIS A 41 -6.13 -2.83 -14.14
N ALA A 42 -5.79 -2.15 -13.06
CA ALA A 42 -6.36 -2.40 -11.75
C ALA A 42 -7.35 -1.31 -11.38
N LYS A 43 -8.44 -1.71 -10.74
CA LYS A 43 -9.44 -0.76 -10.25
C LYS A 43 -8.94 -0.07 -8.99
N THR A 44 -8.43 -0.85 -8.06
CA THR A 44 -7.95 -0.37 -6.75
C THR A 44 -6.76 -1.21 -6.33
N VAL A 45 -5.73 -0.58 -5.82
CA VAL A 45 -4.59 -1.28 -5.24
C VAL A 45 -4.40 -0.79 -3.81
N VAL A 46 -4.29 -1.74 -2.87
CA VAL A 46 -4.00 -1.47 -1.47
C VAL A 46 -2.65 -2.09 -1.15
N ALA A 47 -1.70 -1.27 -0.71
CA ALA A 47 -0.36 -1.74 -0.41
C ALA A 47 0.01 -1.44 1.05
N LEU A 48 0.56 -2.44 1.73
CA LEU A 48 1.10 -2.27 3.08
C LEU A 48 2.56 -1.89 2.98
N LEU A 49 2.88 -0.68 3.41
CA LEU A 49 4.20 -0.07 3.23
C LEU A 49 4.79 0.41 4.55
N PRO A 50 6.12 0.49 4.68
CA PRO A 50 6.70 1.29 5.75
C PRO A 50 6.35 2.76 5.52
N ALA A 51 5.97 3.46 6.60
CA ALA A 51 5.62 4.88 6.53
C ALA A 51 6.90 5.70 6.47
N ARG A 52 7.42 5.90 5.27
CA ARG A 52 8.67 6.63 5.04
C ARG A 52 8.44 7.77 4.06
N PRO A 53 7.86 8.89 4.52
CA PRO A 53 7.47 9.99 3.64
C PRO A 53 8.66 10.79 3.09
N ASP A 54 9.88 10.49 3.51
CA ASP A 54 11.10 11.12 3.00
C ASP A 54 11.66 10.45 1.75
N THR A 55 11.06 9.33 1.32
CA THR A 55 11.59 8.56 0.18
C THR A 55 11.09 9.09 -1.16
N ALA A 56 11.87 8.81 -2.22
CA ALA A 56 11.52 9.20 -3.56
C ALA A 56 10.23 8.53 -4.03
N TYR A 57 10.05 7.24 -3.71
CA TYR A 57 8.84 6.55 -4.13
C TYR A 57 7.59 7.13 -3.46
N TRP A 58 7.71 7.59 -2.22
CA TRP A 58 6.59 8.21 -1.52
C TRP A 58 6.17 9.50 -2.23
N HIS A 59 7.12 10.36 -2.50
CA HIS A 59 6.83 11.63 -3.18
C HIS A 59 6.35 11.43 -4.61
N GLY A 60 6.90 10.45 -5.32
CA GLY A 60 6.56 10.23 -6.71
C GLY A 60 5.24 9.51 -6.94
N HIS A 61 4.87 8.60 -6.04
CA HIS A 61 3.76 7.68 -6.31
C HIS A 61 2.71 7.60 -5.21
N VAL A 62 2.98 8.10 -4.03
CA VAL A 62 2.05 8.02 -2.90
C VAL A 62 1.46 9.39 -2.57
N ALA A 63 2.29 10.37 -2.30
CA ALA A 63 1.82 11.70 -1.90
C ALA A 63 1.00 12.36 -3.00
N GLY A 64 -0.24 12.74 -2.67
CA GLY A 64 -1.15 13.36 -3.62
C GLY A 64 -1.75 12.39 -4.66
N ARG A 65 -1.41 11.11 -4.61
CA ARG A 65 -1.88 10.11 -5.57
C ARG A 65 -2.63 8.97 -4.94
N ALA A 66 -2.30 8.63 -3.70
CA ALA A 66 -2.97 7.59 -2.93
C ALA A 66 -3.57 8.17 -1.66
N VAL A 67 -4.62 7.53 -1.18
CA VAL A 67 -5.11 7.77 0.17
C VAL A 67 -4.29 6.91 1.11
N VAL A 68 -3.79 7.49 2.19
CA VAL A 68 -2.89 6.80 3.11
C VAL A 68 -3.54 6.66 4.48
N TYR A 69 -3.49 5.46 5.03
CA TYR A 69 -3.88 5.18 6.40
C TYR A 69 -2.61 4.88 7.20
N PHE A 70 -2.25 5.79 8.10
CA PHE A 70 -1.13 5.58 9.01
C PHE A 70 -1.61 4.74 10.18
N LEU A 71 -1.10 3.52 10.28
CA LEU A 71 -1.54 2.57 11.28
C LEU A 71 -0.99 2.93 12.64
N ARG A 72 -1.84 2.78 13.65
CA ARG A 72 -1.43 3.03 15.03
C ARG A 72 -0.53 1.91 15.53
N GLY A 73 0.58 2.28 16.15
CA GLY A 73 1.52 1.30 16.68
C GLY A 73 2.31 0.62 15.57
N ARG A 74 2.95 -0.47 15.92
CA ARG A 74 3.75 -1.25 14.99
C ARG A 74 3.13 -2.62 14.80
N LEU A 75 3.15 -3.09 13.55
CA LEU A 75 2.64 -4.42 13.25
C LEU A 75 3.57 -5.48 13.82
N ARG A 76 2.97 -6.61 14.21
CA ARG A 76 3.70 -7.79 14.64
C ARG A 76 3.62 -8.84 13.54
N PHE A 77 4.74 -9.51 13.30
CA PHE A 77 4.83 -10.54 12.28
C PHE A 77 5.07 -11.90 12.93
N GLY A 78 4.38 -12.91 12.43
CA GLY A 78 4.53 -14.28 12.87
C GLY A 78 3.98 -14.54 14.27
N ALA A 79 4.34 -15.68 14.83
CA ALA A 79 3.86 -16.13 16.13
C ALA A 79 4.62 -15.52 17.31
N GLY A 80 5.69 -14.79 17.06
CA GLY A 80 6.50 -14.18 18.10
C GLY A 80 6.03 -12.77 18.43
N ASP A 81 6.76 -12.14 19.32
CA ASP A 81 6.47 -10.78 19.78
C ASP A 81 7.22 -9.70 18.99
N GLN A 82 7.78 -10.06 17.85
CA GLN A 82 8.54 -9.11 17.06
C GLN A 82 7.63 -8.11 16.37
N SER A 83 7.87 -6.84 16.62
CA SER A 83 7.20 -5.75 15.93
C SER A 83 7.98 -5.36 14.68
N ALA A 84 7.28 -4.77 13.72
CA ALA A 84 7.96 -4.15 12.59
C ALA A 84 8.93 -3.08 13.11
N PRO A 85 10.12 -2.94 12.49
CA PRO A 85 11.11 -1.96 12.94
C PRO A 85 10.73 -0.51 12.60
N PHE A 86 9.58 -0.28 11.99
CA PHE A 86 9.14 1.02 11.51
C PHE A 86 7.61 1.09 11.59
N PRO A 87 7.04 2.31 11.60
CA PRO A 87 5.60 2.48 11.46
C PRO A 87 5.13 1.99 10.08
N SER A 88 3.92 1.46 10.03
CA SER A 88 3.34 0.95 8.79
C SER A 88 2.21 1.84 8.31
N ALA A 89 2.00 1.85 7.00
CA ALA A 89 0.92 2.58 6.36
C ALA A 89 0.27 1.71 5.28
N LEU A 90 -1.02 1.93 5.07
CA LEU A 90 -1.72 1.38 3.91
C LEU A 90 -1.88 2.52 2.91
N ALA A 91 -1.34 2.33 1.71
CA ALA A 91 -1.54 3.25 0.60
C ALA A 91 -2.59 2.65 -0.34
N VAL A 92 -3.58 3.45 -0.71
CA VAL A 92 -4.70 2.99 -1.52
C VAL A 92 -4.80 3.86 -2.77
N TRP A 93 -4.57 3.27 -3.93
CA TRP A 93 -4.73 3.93 -5.22
C TRP A 93 -6.06 3.53 -5.84
N GLY A 94 -6.76 4.48 -6.44
CA GLY A 94 -8.00 4.22 -7.15
C GLY A 94 -9.21 3.95 -6.28
N ALA A 95 -9.17 4.29 -5.00
CA ALA A 95 -10.27 4.03 -4.09
C ALA A 95 -11.45 4.97 -4.34
N GLY A 96 -12.64 4.38 -4.49
CA GLY A 96 -13.87 5.14 -4.48
C GLY A 96 -14.38 5.39 -3.07
N PRO A 97 -15.46 6.20 -2.93
CA PRO A 97 -16.01 6.52 -1.60
C PRO A 97 -16.42 5.31 -0.78
N GLU A 98 -16.94 4.28 -1.43
CA GLU A 98 -17.36 3.06 -0.75
C GLU A 98 -16.19 2.29 -0.14
N THR A 99 -15.08 2.21 -0.90
CA THR A 99 -13.87 1.56 -0.43
C THR A 99 -13.29 2.32 0.76
N LEU A 100 -13.25 3.65 0.68
CA LEU A 100 -12.73 4.47 1.77
C LEU A 100 -13.61 4.35 3.02
N ALA A 101 -14.92 4.32 2.86
CA ALA A 101 -15.82 4.14 4.00
C ALA A 101 -15.60 2.80 4.68
N ALA A 102 -15.40 1.73 3.90
CA ALA A 102 -15.14 0.41 4.44
C ALA A 102 -13.80 0.36 5.19
N LEU A 103 -12.78 1.01 4.64
CA LEU A 103 -11.47 1.07 5.30
C LEU A 103 -11.50 1.90 6.58
N ASP A 104 -12.24 3.00 6.59
CA ASP A 104 -12.40 3.81 7.79
C ASP A 104 -13.01 3.00 8.93
N VAL A 105 -13.97 2.14 8.62
CA VAL A 105 -14.58 1.24 9.62
C VAL A 105 -13.62 0.14 10.05
N ALA A 106 -12.89 -0.43 9.11
CA ALA A 106 -11.97 -1.53 9.38
C ALA A 106 -10.72 -1.11 10.15
N LEU A 107 -10.35 0.17 10.06
CA LEU A 107 -9.12 0.70 10.64
C LEU A 107 -9.41 1.85 11.60
N PRO A 108 -10.13 1.60 12.71
CA PRO A 108 -10.63 2.69 13.56
C PRO A 108 -9.55 3.49 14.29
N GLY A 109 -8.35 2.98 14.41
CA GLY A 109 -7.25 3.69 15.06
C GLY A 109 -6.28 4.35 14.09
N ALA A 110 -6.53 4.27 12.79
CA ALA A 110 -5.61 4.79 11.78
C ALA A 110 -5.88 6.26 11.49
N TRP A 111 -4.82 6.96 11.15
CA TRP A 111 -4.90 8.35 10.70
C TRP A 111 -4.88 8.37 9.16
N ARG A 112 -5.96 8.88 8.57
CA ARG A 112 -6.08 8.96 7.12
C ARG A 112 -5.59 10.31 6.60
N ALA A 113 -4.80 10.27 5.54
CA ALA A 113 -4.33 11.43 4.80
C ALA A 113 -4.67 11.26 3.31
N GLY A 114 -5.27 12.26 2.74
CA GLY A 114 -5.66 12.24 1.33
C GLY A 114 -7.11 11.99 1.04
#